data_3c79d50927f68b1e541b5cd01cb45e2a
#
_entry.id   3c79d50927f68b1e541b5cd01cb45e2a
#
_cell.length_a   1.000
_cell.length_b   1.000
_cell.length_c   1.000
_cell.angle_alpha   90.00
_cell.angle_beta   90.00
_cell.angle_gamma   90.00
#
_symmetry.space_group_name_H-M   'P 1'
#
loop_
_entity.id
_entity.type
_entity.pdbx_description
1 polymer ?
#
loop_
_entity_poly.entity_id
_entity_poly.type
_entity_poly.pdbx_seq_one_letter_code
_entity_poly.pdbx_strand_id
1 'polypeptide(L)'
;MEINRAFTRIEEGEIHYRYSGNESNETIYMIHSSPASSVILLPLMGELNAHFHAIAPDTLGFGDSAPPDHDLPSSVDYAESVIRVMDQLEIDQCYFYGSHTGAHIATEVAINFPDRVKKLVLDGIAMFTDEEKEDFLKHYAPEIKPDEFGRHLIWAWNFVRDQFIYFPYYKRSPEYRRAEVEMLPPEILNNLVLEVLKGLGTYHKGYRAAFTHNMTERLPMLEVETLCGASEDDPLKSGVDIAFDLIPNAKKATFPGEAVSDGLKTKADMIKDFLES
;
A
#
# COMPACT_ATOMS: atom_id res chain seq x y z
N MET A 1 7.59 -15.40 -14.61
CA MET A 1 8.21 -14.40 -15.53
C MET A 1 9.07 -13.45 -14.70
N GLU A 2 10.05 -12.81 -15.33
CA GLU A 2 10.93 -11.84 -14.64
C GLU A 2 10.17 -10.57 -14.28
N ILE A 3 10.49 -9.98 -13.11
CA ILE A 3 9.98 -8.66 -12.73
C ILE A 3 11.04 -7.64 -13.08
N ASN A 4 10.70 -6.70 -13.94
CA ASN A 4 11.58 -5.68 -14.45
C ASN A 4 11.41 -4.35 -13.70
N ARG A 5 12.33 -3.42 -13.91
CA ARG A 5 12.33 -2.06 -13.35
C ARG A 5 12.45 -1.06 -14.48
N ALA A 6 11.70 0.04 -14.35
CA ALA A 6 11.79 1.16 -15.28
C ALA A 6 11.47 2.48 -14.57
N PHE A 7 11.65 3.58 -15.30
CA PHE A 7 11.26 4.91 -14.86
C PHE A 7 10.34 5.53 -15.91
N THR A 8 9.37 6.29 -15.44
CA THR A 8 8.61 7.23 -16.25
C THR A 8 8.71 8.62 -15.63
N ARG A 9 8.22 9.66 -16.32
CA ARG A 9 8.34 11.04 -15.83
C ARG A 9 6.98 11.71 -15.81
N ILE A 10 6.62 12.26 -14.67
CA ILE A 10 5.46 13.12 -14.46
C ILE A 10 5.91 14.53 -14.04
N GLU A 11 5.00 15.43 -13.72
CA GLU A 11 5.36 16.82 -13.38
C GLU A 11 6.25 16.95 -12.14
N GLU A 12 6.03 16.09 -11.10
CA GLU A 12 6.82 16.07 -9.88
C GLU A 12 8.24 15.49 -10.10
N GLY A 13 8.45 14.71 -11.13
CA GLY A 13 9.78 14.14 -11.44
C GLY A 13 9.72 12.72 -11.98
N GLU A 14 10.81 11.99 -11.77
CA GLU A 14 10.92 10.59 -12.19
C GLU A 14 10.22 9.67 -11.20
N ILE A 15 9.42 8.77 -11.74
CA ILE A 15 8.71 7.72 -11.00
C ILE A 15 9.30 6.37 -11.38
N HIS A 16 9.89 5.71 -10.41
CA HIS A 16 10.31 4.33 -10.55
C HIS A 16 9.09 3.41 -10.50
N TYR A 17 9.04 2.41 -11.35
CA TYR A 17 8.03 1.35 -11.27
C TYR A 17 8.60 -0.02 -11.62
N ARG A 18 7.93 -1.04 -11.11
CA ARG A 18 8.17 -2.44 -11.45
C ARG A 18 7.06 -2.93 -12.34
N TYR A 19 7.40 -3.82 -13.27
CA TYR A 19 6.43 -4.43 -14.16
C TYR A 19 6.77 -5.89 -14.45
N SER A 20 5.75 -6.68 -14.70
CA SER A 20 5.89 -8.09 -15.05
C SER A 20 4.63 -8.60 -15.75
N GLY A 21 4.72 -9.79 -16.33
CA GLY A 21 3.64 -10.37 -17.11
C GLY A 21 3.69 -9.99 -18.58
N ASN A 22 2.68 -10.45 -19.34
CA ASN A 22 2.57 -10.14 -20.75
C ASN A 22 1.79 -8.84 -20.93
N GLU A 23 2.35 -7.88 -21.67
CA GLU A 23 1.71 -6.60 -21.99
C GLU A 23 0.38 -6.72 -22.75
N SER A 24 0.12 -7.88 -23.37
CA SER A 24 -1.18 -8.16 -24.01
C SER A 24 -2.27 -8.60 -23.03
N ASN A 25 -1.92 -8.89 -21.78
CA ASN A 25 -2.88 -9.23 -20.74
C ASN A 25 -3.51 -7.95 -20.18
N GLU A 26 -4.63 -8.11 -19.47
CA GLU A 26 -5.22 -7.03 -18.69
C GLU A 26 -4.23 -6.49 -17.65
N THR A 27 -4.18 -5.17 -17.53
CA THR A 27 -3.28 -4.52 -16.58
C THR A 27 -3.87 -4.51 -15.17
N ILE A 28 -3.05 -4.84 -14.17
CA ILE A 28 -3.31 -4.58 -12.77
C ILE A 28 -2.31 -3.55 -12.22
N TYR A 29 -2.81 -2.38 -11.80
CA TYR A 29 -2.02 -1.33 -11.19
C TYR A 29 -2.00 -1.52 -9.68
N MET A 30 -0.82 -1.67 -9.08
CA MET A 30 -0.64 -2.07 -7.70
C MET A 30 0.01 -0.97 -6.88
N ILE A 31 -0.66 -0.51 -5.82
CA ILE A 31 -0.18 0.57 -4.94
C ILE A 31 0.24 -0.03 -3.60
N HIS A 32 1.51 0.15 -3.26
CA HIS A 32 2.13 -0.42 -2.06
C HIS A 32 1.71 0.31 -0.78
N SER A 33 1.94 -0.34 0.37
CA SER A 33 1.79 0.29 1.69
C SER A 33 3.04 1.10 2.08
N SER A 34 2.84 2.11 2.93
CA SER A 34 3.94 2.81 3.60
C SER A 34 4.48 1.95 4.77
N PRO A 35 5.76 2.05 5.11
CA PRO A 35 6.78 3.01 4.65
C PRO A 35 7.68 2.47 3.53
N ALA A 36 7.35 1.33 2.94
CA ALA A 36 8.16 0.67 1.93
C ALA A 36 7.94 1.28 0.52
N SER A 37 8.27 0.53 -0.50
CA SER A 37 8.07 0.85 -1.92
C SER A 37 7.38 -0.32 -2.63
N SER A 38 7.31 -0.30 -3.94
CA SER A 38 6.84 -1.43 -4.74
C SER A 38 7.58 -2.75 -4.48
N VAL A 39 8.71 -2.72 -3.79
CA VAL A 39 9.47 -3.92 -3.41
C VAL A 39 8.64 -4.92 -2.59
N ILE A 40 7.71 -4.44 -1.76
CA ILE A 40 6.87 -5.33 -0.95
C ILE A 40 5.80 -6.06 -1.76
N LEU A 41 5.51 -5.58 -2.96
CA LEU A 41 4.56 -6.20 -3.88
C LEU A 41 5.19 -7.30 -4.76
N LEU A 42 6.52 -7.43 -4.75
CA LEU A 42 7.24 -8.42 -5.57
C LEU A 42 6.70 -9.86 -5.44
N PRO A 43 6.42 -10.36 -4.22
CA PRO A 43 5.87 -11.71 -4.07
C PRO A 43 4.51 -11.85 -4.75
N LEU A 44 3.58 -10.91 -4.54
CA LEU A 44 2.24 -10.94 -5.12
C LEU A 44 2.28 -10.72 -6.65
N MET A 45 3.14 -9.83 -7.14
CA MET A 45 3.37 -9.66 -8.58
C MET A 45 3.85 -10.96 -9.23
N GLY A 46 4.72 -11.72 -8.53
CA GLY A 46 5.23 -13.00 -8.99
C GLY A 46 4.14 -14.04 -9.21
N GLU A 47 3.12 -14.07 -8.35
CA GLU A 47 1.97 -14.97 -8.48
C GLU A 47 0.98 -14.51 -9.56
N LEU A 48 0.77 -13.19 -9.69
CA LEU A 48 -0.21 -12.62 -10.62
C LEU A 48 0.29 -12.52 -12.07
N ASN A 49 1.59 -12.52 -12.32
CA ASN A 49 2.20 -12.21 -13.62
C ASN A 49 1.93 -13.21 -14.74
N ALA A 50 1.39 -14.39 -14.42
CA ALA A 50 0.93 -15.35 -15.42
C ALA A 50 -0.42 -14.93 -16.05
N HIS A 51 -1.19 -14.10 -15.34
CA HIS A 51 -2.56 -13.73 -15.69
C HIS A 51 -2.69 -12.26 -16.08
N PHE A 52 -1.92 -11.39 -15.45
CA PHE A 52 -2.01 -9.93 -15.63
C PHE A 52 -0.66 -9.33 -16.06
N HIS A 53 -0.74 -8.19 -16.73
CA HIS A 53 0.36 -7.25 -16.83
C HIS A 53 0.38 -6.41 -15.54
N ALA A 54 1.22 -6.81 -14.58
CA ALA A 54 1.30 -6.15 -13.28
C ALA A 54 2.24 -4.94 -13.35
N ILE A 55 1.75 -3.78 -12.90
CA ILE A 55 2.52 -2.53 -12.81
C ILE A 55 2.43 -2.01 -11.38
N ALA A 56 3.57 -1.80 -10.75
CA ALA A 56 3.69 -1.35 -9.37
C ALA A 56 4.68 -0.19 -9.25
N PRO A 57 4.23 1.06 -9.32
CA PRO A 57 5.08 2.22 -9.08
C PRO A 57 5.45 2.36 -7.59
N ASP A 58 6.60 2.98 -7.35
CA ASP A 58 6.87 3.57 -6.05
C ASP A 58 6.07 4.88 -5.96
N THR A 59 5.21 4.98 -4.94
CA THR A 59 4.43 6.19 -4.68
C THR A 59 5.36 7.39 -4.46
N LEU A 60 4.94 8.60 -4.85
CA LEU A 60 5.73 9.84 -4.64
C LEU A 60 6.34 9.90 -3.23
N GLY A 61 7.66 10.11 -3.18
CA GLY A 61 8.43 10.18 -1.94
C GLY A 61 8.80 8.86 -1.31
N PHE A 62 8.56 7.74 -2.00
CA PHE A 62 8.98 6.40 -1.59
C PHE A 62 9.90 5.76 -2.62
N GLY A 63 10.70 4.79 -2.17
CA GLY A 63 11.60 4.05 -3.05
C GLY A 63 12.55 4.93 -3.84
N ASP A 64 12.52 4.79 -5.14
CA ASP A 64 13.36 5.55 -6.09
C ASP A 64 12.55 6.64 -6.84
N SER A 65 11.33 6.97 -6.39
CA SER A 65 10.47 8.00 -6.98
C SER A 65 10.71 9.39 -6.41
N ALA A 66 10.44 10.42 -7.22
CA ALA A 66 10.51 11.82 -6.83
C ALA A 66 9.61 12.12 -5.62
N PRO A 67 9.94 13.11 -4.79
CA PRO A 67 9.10 13.53 -3.67
C PRO A 67 7.83 14.23 -4.18
N PRO A 68 6.74 14.25 -3.39
CA PRO A 68 5.58 15.07 -3.71
C PRO A 68 5.91 16.56 -3.58
N ASP A 69 5.36 17.40 -4.46
CA ASP A 69 5.56 18.85 -4.45
C ASP A 69 4.90 19.52 -3.23
N HIS A 70 3.82 18.92 -2.71
CA HIS A 70 3.13 19.42 -1.54
C HIS A 70 3.84 19.04 -0.23
N ASP A 71 3.89 19.98 0.70
CA ASP A 71 4.42 19.70 2.06
C ASP A 71 3.55 18.72 2.83
N LEU A 72 2.23 18.80 2.63
CA LEU A 72 1.22 17.93 3.26
C LEU A 72 0.28 17.39 2.18
N PRO A 73 0.71 16.43 1.36
CA PRO A 73 -0.14 15.83 0.35
C PRO A 73 -1.28 15.04 1.00
N SER A 74 -2.46 15.09 0.40
CA SER A 74 -3.61 14.25 0.74
C SER A 74 -3.61 12.95 -0.07
N SER A 75 -4.51 12.01 0.26
CA SER A 75 -4.73 10.81 -0.57
C SER A 75 -5.23 11.16 -1.98
N VAL A 76 -5.89 12.31 -2.16
CA VAL A 76 -6.31 12.81 -3.47
C VAL A 76 -5.11 13.25 -4.30
N ASP A 77 -4.15 14.01 -3.72
CA ASP A 77 -2.94 14.42 -4.43
C ASP A 77 -2.13 13.21 -4.92
N TYR A 78 -2.04 12.16 -4.09
CA TYR A 78 -1.42 10.90 -4.50
C TYR A 78 -2.23 10.18 -5.61
N ALA A 79 -3.56 10.19 -5.54
CA ALA A 79 -4.41 9.60 -6.58
C ALA A 79 -4.24 10.31 -7.93
N GLU A 80 -4.14 11.63 -7.93
CA GLU A 80 -3.85 12.41 -9.13
C GLU A 80 -2.48 12.06 -9.72
N SER A 81 -1.46 11.84 -8.88
CA SER A 81 -0.16 11.39 -9.37
C SER A 81 -0.21 10.00 -10.01
N VAL A 82 -1.04 9.09 -9.47
CA VAL A 82 -1.30 7.77 -10.10
C VAL A 82 -1.85 7.94 -11.51
N ILE A 83 -2.83 8.83 -11.71
CA ILE A 83 -3.39 9.09 -13.03
C ILE A 83 -2.34 9.65 -13.98
N ARG A 84 -1.49 10.60 -13.52
CA ARG A 84 -0.38 11.11 -14.35
C ARG A 84 0.60 9.99 -14.77
N VAL A 85 0.88 9.04 -13.88
CA VAL A 85 1.72 7.88 -14.22
C VAL A 85 1.02 6.97 -15.24
N MET A 86 -0.28 6.69 -15.06
CA MET A 86 -1.06 5.90 -16.03
C MET A 86 -1.05 6.55 -17.42
N ASP A 87 -1.22 7.88 -17.49
CA ASP A 87 -1.20 8.61 -18.76
C ASP A 87 0.16 8.51 -19.47
N GLN A 88 1.26 8.59 -18.72
CA GLN A 88 2.61 8.40 -19.26
C GLN A 88 2.90 6.96 -19.73
N LEU A 89 2.22 5.98 -19.14
CA LEU A 89 2.33 4.58 -19.52
C LEU A 89 1.26 4.14 -20.53
N GLU A 90 0.46 5.08 -21.05
CA GLU A 90 -0.61 4.85 -22.02
C GLU A 90 -1.65 3.81 -21.52
N ILE A 91 -1.95 3.83 -20.19
CA ILE A 91 -2.93 2.96 -19.56
C ILE A 91 -4.26 3.73 -19.45
N ASP A 92 -5.22 3.45 -20.31
CA ASP A 92 -6.53 4.10 -20.27
C ASP A 92 -7.37 3.64 -19.08
N GLN A 93 -7.49 2.34 -18.88
CA GLN A 93 -8.28 1.72 -17.82
C GLN A 93 -7.64 0.39 -17.39
N CYS A 94 -7.63 0.11 -16.08
CA CYS A 94 -7.05 -1.13 -15.55
C CYS A 94 -7.73 -1.58 -14.26
N TYR A 95 -7.36 -2.78 -13.78
CA TYR A 95 -7.66 -3.22 -12.42
C TYR A 95 -6.74 -2.52 -11.43
N PHE A 96 -7.26 -2.26 -10.22
CA PHE A 96 -6.49 -1.67 -9.15
C PHE A 96 -6.38 -2.60 -7.94
N TYR A 97 -5.19 -2.61 -7.35
CA TYR A 97 -4.90 -3.19 -6.05
C TYR A 97 -4.23 -2.15 -5.19
N GLY A 98 -4.74 -1.93 -3.99
CA GLY A 98 -4.12 -1.05 -3.00
C GLY A 98 -3.98 -1.72 -1.64
N SER A 99 -2.79 -1.66 -1.04
CA SER A 99 -2.52 -2.22 0.29
C SER A 99 -2.31 -1.12 1.31
N HIS A 100 -3.03 -1.17 2.44
CA HIS A 100 -2.95 -0.22 3.56
C HIS A 100 -3.02 1.25 3.10
N THR A 101 -1.92 2.02 3.19
CA THR A 101 -1.88 3.40 2.65
C THR A 101 -2.19 3.44 1.16
N GLY A 102 -1.80 2.41 0.41
CA GLY A 102 -2.15 2.26 -1.00
C GLY A 102 -3.65 2.05 -1.20
N ALA A 103 -4.37 1.44 -0.24
CA ALA A 103 -5.82 1.30 -0.30
C ALA A 103 -6.53 2.67 -0.22
N HIS A 104 -6.02 3.61 0.59
CA HIS A 104 -6.53 4.98 0.65
C HIS A 104 -6.37 5.70 -0.69
N ILE A 105 -5.21 5.55 -1.33
CA ILE A 105 -4.92 6.15 -2.64
C ILE A 105 -5.81 5.52 -3.72
N ALA A 106 -5.89 4.19 -3.77
CA ALA A 106 -6.70 3.47 -4.75
C ALA A 106 -8.20 3.80 -4.61
N THR A 107 -8.70 4.02 -3.38
CA THR A 107 -10.05 4.51 -3.12
C THR A 107 -10.28 5.86 -3.79
N GLU A 108 -9.36 6.82 -3.64
CA GLU A 108 -9.49 8.14 -4.25
C GLU A 108 -9.36 8.09 -5.79
N VAL A 109 -8.52 7.19 -6.33
CA VAL A 109 -8.50 6.95 -7.78
C VAL A 109 -9.86 6.49 -8.26
N ALA A 110 -10.47 5.51 -7.60
CA ALA A 110 -11.75 4.94 -8.02
C ALA A 110 -12.93 5.91 -7.86
N ILE A 111 -12.88 6.83 -6.89
CA ILE A 111 -13.94 7.84 -6.69
C ILE A 111 -13.81 9.01 -7.68
N ASN A 112 -12.60 9.54 -7.86
CA ASN A 112 -12.42 10.74 -8.67
C ASN A 112 -12.22 10.44 -10.17
N PHE A 113 -11.81 9.20 -10.51
CA PHE A 113 -11.52 8.76 -11.88
C PHE A 113 -12.14 7.37 -12.16
N PRO A 114 -13.46 7.17 -11.96
CA PRO A 114 -14.09 5.85 -12.05
C PRO A 114 -13.92 5.20 -13.43
N ASP A 115 -13.87 5.97 -14.50
CA ASP A 115 -13.65 5.48 -15.86
C ASP A 115 -12.26 4.87 -16.08
N ARG A 116 -11.32 5.12 -15.17
CA ARG A 116 -9.95 4.58 -15.20
C ARG A 116 -9.82 3.23 -14.46
N VAL A 117 -10.88 2.81 -13.73
CA VAL A 117 -10.86 1.65 -12.83
C VAL A 117 -11.88 0.61 -13.30
N LYS A 118 -11.43 -0.60 -13.66
CA LYS A 118 -12.30 -1.74 -14.00
C LYS A 118 -12.92 -2.39 -12.77
N LYS A 119 -12.08 -2.77 -11.82
CA LYS A 119 -12.41 -3.29 -10.49
C LYS A 119 -11.32 -2.91 -9.51
N LEU A 120 -11.66 -2.89 -8.24
CA LEU A 120 -10.80 -2.45 -7.14
C LEU A 120 -10.60 -3.54 -6.10
N VAL A 121 -9.37 -3.78 -5.67
CA VAL A 121 -9.02 -4.62 -4.52
C VAL A 121 -8.41 -3.74 -3.44
N LEU A 122 -9.04 -3.71 -2.27
CA LEU A 122 -8.57 -3.01 -1.08
C LEU A 122 -8.09 -4.05 -0.04
N ASP A 123 -6.81 -4.06 0.24
CA ASP A 123 -6.14 -5.02 1.11
C ASP A 123 -5.62 -4.35 2.38
N GLY A 124 -6.22 -4.66 3.53
CA GLY A 124 -5.91 -4.03 4.80
C GLY A 124 -6.41 -2.59 4.90
N ILE A 125 -7.72 -2.42 5.02
CA ILE A 125 -8.36 -1.10 5.03
C ILE A 125 -8.29 -0.49 6.43
N ALA A 126 -7.61 0.65 6.56
CA ALA A 126 -7.48 1.36 7.84
C ALA A 126 -8.76 2.16 8.16
N MET A 127 -9.48 1.71 9.17
CA MET A 127 -10.68 2.37 9.69
C MET A 127 -10.41 2.81 11.13
N PHE A 128 -9.83 4.00 11.30
CA PHE A 128 -9.43 4.51 12.61
C PHE A 128 -10.46 5.44 13.21
N THR A 129 -10.64 5.36 14.52
CA THR A 129 -11.38 6.35 15.31
C THR A 129 -10.64 7.69 15.32
N ASP A 130 -11.34 8.78 15.65
CA ASP A 130 -10.72 10.10 15.71
C ASP A 130 -9.60 10.17 16.78
N GLU A 131 -9.75 9.43 17.90
CA GLU A 131 -8.72 9.31 18.93
C GLU A 131 -7.48 8.58 18.40
N GLU A 132 -7.65 7.49 17.66
CA GLU A 132 -6.54 6.76 17.03
C GLU A 132 -5.85 7.60 15.96
N LYS A 133 -6.59 8.35 15.14
CA LYS A 133 -6.04 9.28 14.15
C LYS A 133 -5.17 10.35 14.80
N GLU A 134 -5.65 10.96 15.90
CA GLU A 134 -4.90 11.96 16.65
C GLU A 134 -3.61 11.37 17.25
N ASP A 135 -3.68 10.19 17.84
CA ASP A 135 -2.53 9.47 18.39
C ASP A 135 -1.51 9.10 17.30
N PHE A 136 -1.97 8.61 16.16
CA PHE A 136 -1.10 8.24 15.02
C PHE A 136 -0.44 9.45 14.37
N LEU A 137 -1.17 10.53 14.16
CA LEU A 137 -0.60 11.79 13.64
C LEU A 137 0.50 12.34 14.53
N LYS A 138 0.42 12.09 15.82
CA LYS A 138 1.41 12.56 16.81
C LYS A 138 2.61 11.63 16.94
N HIS A 139 2.41 10.31 16.86
CA HIS A 139 3.44 9.36 17.30
C HIS A 139 3.88 8.35 16.23
N TYR A 140 3.03 8.04 15.22
CA TYR A 140 3.30 6.92 14.32
C TYR A 140 4.36 7.25 13.28
N ALA A 141 4.29 8.42 12.65
CA ALA A 141 5.17 8.81 11.56
C ALA A 141 5.81 10.19 11.83
N PRO A 142 6.74 10.29 12.78
CA PRO A 142 7.48 11.52 13.02
C PRO A 142 8.41 11.82 11.83
N GLU A 143 8.61 13.10 11.51
CA GLU A 143 9.63 13.51 10.57
C GLU A 143 11.02 13.18 11.10
N ILE A 144 11.77 12.36 10.35
CA ILE A 144 13.13 11.94 10.73
C ILE A 144 14.12 12.53 9.73
N LYS A 145 15.20 13.09 10.25
CA LYS A 145 16.30 13.64 9.44
C LYS A 145 17.60 12.89 9.72
N PRO A 146 18.47 12.73 8.73
CA PRO A 146 19.81 12.22 8.94
C PRO A 146 20.57 13.08 9.98
N ASP A 147 21.34 12.45 10.83
CA ASP A 147 22.23 13.12 11.78
C ASP A 147 23.65 12.52 11.74
N GLU A 148 24.62 13.25 12.26
CA GLU A 148 26.03 12.86 12.27
C GLU A 148 26.35 11.63 13.14
N PHE A 149 25.44 11.24 14.03
CA PHE A 149 25.62 10.09 14.94
C PHE A 149 24.92 8.83 14.42
N GLY A 150 24.26 8.88 13.25
CA GLY A 150 23.55 7.75 12.66
C GLY A 150 22.31 7.30 13.43
N ARG A 151 21.68 8.16 14.26
CA ARG A 151 20.48 7.81 15.04
C ARG A 151 19.31 7.43 14.14
N HIS A 152 19.20 8.05 12.96
CA HIS A 152 18.20 7.72 11.94
C HIS A 152 18.33 6.27 11.46
N LEU A 153 19.54 5.70 11.38
CA LEU A 153 19.76 4.31 10.98
C LEU A 153 19.21 3.35 12.04
N ILE A 154 19.51 3.63 13.32
CA ILE A 154 19.03 2.85 14.46
C ILE A 154 17.49 3.00 14.57
N TRP A 155 16.97 4.19 14.33
CA TRP A 155 15.54 4.43 14.31
C TRP A 155 14.86 3.62 13.21
N ALA A 156 15.35 3.67 11.97
CA ALA A 156 14.78 2.94 10.84
C ALA A 156 14.77 1.43 11.08
N TRP A 157 15.84 0.87 11.64
CA TRP A 157 15.89 -0.54 12.02
C TRP A 157 14.81 -0.90 13.05
N ASN A 158 14.73 -0.12 14.14
CA ASN A 158 13.73 -0.38 15.18
C ASN A 158 12.31 -0.15 14.67
N PHE A 159 12.09 0.87 13.86
CA PHE A 159 10.81 1.19 13.24
C PHE A 159 10.27 0.02 12.41
N VAL A 160 11.08 -0.52 11.52
CA VAL A 160 10.70 -1.69 10.70
C VAL A 160 10.48 -2.92 11.57
N ARG A 161 11.47 -3.27 12.42
CA ARG A 161 11.40 -4.45 13.28
C ARG A 161 10.18 -4.43 14.20
N ASP A 162 9.92 -3.29 14.85
CA ASP A 162 8.89 -3.20 15.88
C ASP A 162 7.47 -3.27 15.31
N GLN A 163 7.26 -2.98 14.00
CA GLN A 163 5.98 -3.21 13.33
C GLN A 163 5.60 -4.71 13.26
N PHE A 164 6.58 -5.62 13.29
CA PHE A 164 6.33 -7.06 13.39
C PHE A 164 6.10 -7.53 14.83
N ILE A 165 6.42 -6.71 15.83
CA ILE A 165 6.26 -7.06 17.24
C ILE A 165 5.03 -6.43 17.86
N TYR A 166 4.72 -5.19 17.51
CA TYR A 166 3.66 -4.37 18.11
C TYR A 166 2.80 -3.67 17.06
N PHE A 167 1.53 -3.45 17.39
CA PHE A 167 0.68 -2.53 16.64
C PHE A 167 -0.14 -1.65 17.58
N PRO A 168 -0.01 -0.31 17.52
CA PRO A 168 1.01 0.41 16.75
C PRO A 168 2.43 0.21 17.32
N TYR A 169 3.45 0.26 16.47
CA TYR A 169 4.84 -0.14 16.80
C TYR A 169 5.48 0.63 17.98
N TYR A 170 5.05 1.84 18.24
CA TYR A 170 5.58 2.68 19.32
C TYR A 170 4.96 2.38 20.69
N LYS A 171 3.86 1.64 20.77
CA LYS A 171 3.25 1.18 22.03
C LYS A 171 3.84 -0.18 22.42
N ARG A 172 4.99 -0.15 23.09
CA ARG A 172 5.79 -1.34 23.41
C ARG A 172 5.38 -1.99 24.72
N SER A 173 4.09 -2.33 24.88
CA SER A 173 3.59 -3.07 26.04
C SER A 173 2.90 -4.37 25.61
N PRO A 174 2.71 -5.33 26.54
CA PRO A 174 2.17 -6.65 26.19
C PRO A 174 0.82 -6.64 25.47
N GLU A 175 -0.03 -5.65 25.74
CA GLU A 175 -1.37 -5.50 25.18
C GLU A 175 -1.37 -5.15 23.69
N TYR A 176 -0.29 -4.51 23.20
CA TYR A 176 -0.13 -4.15 21.77
C TYR A 176 0.75 -5.15 21.01
N ARG A 177 1.16 -6.25 21.68
CA ARG A 177 2.01 -7.25 21.04
C ARG A 177 1.22 -8.07 20.02
N ARG A 178 1.76 -8.18 18.82
CA ARG A 178 1.24 -9.07 17.76
C ARG A 178 1.63 -10.51 18.09
N ALA A 179 0.65 -11.33 18.48
CA ALA A 179 0.92 -12.67 19.01
C ALA A 179 1.20 -13.72 17.91
N GLU A 180 0.76 -13.48 16.69
CA GLU A 180 0.70 -14.47 15.61
C GLU A 180 1.65 -14.15 14.43
N VAL A 181 2.56 -13.18 14.59
CA VAL A 181 3.46 -12.76 13.53
C VAL A 181 4.88 -13.23 13.87
N GLU A 182 5.45 -14.00 12.96
CA GLU A 182 6.85 -14.38 13.05
C GLU A 182 7.76 -13.23 12.62
N MET A 183 8.92 -13.11 13.27
CA MET A 183 9.93 -12.14 12.88
C MET A 183 10.54 -12.52 11.53
N LEU A 184 10.57 -11.58 10.61
CA LEU A 184 11.21 -11.79 9.32
C LEU A 184 12.72 -12.06 9.45
N PRO A 185 13.31 -12.84 8.52
CA PRO A 185 14.75 -13.00 8.43
C PRO A 185 15.48 -11.64 8.37
N PRO A 186 16.68 -11.54 9.00
CA PRO A 186 17.43 -10.29 9.05
C PRO A 186 17.70 -9.66 7.69
N GLU A 187 17.87 -10.47 6.64
CA GLU A 187 18.11 -10.01 5.27
C GLU A 187 16.88 -9.29 4.71
N ILE A 188 15.67 -9.80 4.99
CA ILE A 188 14.42 -9.17 4.55
C ILE A 188 14.19 -7.89 5.35
N LEU A 189 14.38 -7.91 6.67
CA LEU A 189 14.31 -6.71 7.51
C LEU A 189 15.28 -5.63 7.01
N ASN A 190 16.53 -6.00 6.68
CA ASN A 190 17.50 -5.07 6.14
C ASN A 190 17.03 -4.43 4.83
N ASN A 191 16.44 -5.19 3.92
CA ASN A 191 15.91 -4.66 2.66
C ASN A 191 14.77 -3.66 2.90
N LEU A 192 13.86 -3.97 3.83
CA LEU A 192 12.78 -3.05 4.22
C LEU A 192 13.33 -1.76 4.88
N VAL A 193 14.37 -1.88 5.71
CA VAL A 193 15.06 -0.71 6.31
C VAL A 193 15.68 0.17 5.23
N LEU A 194 16.29 -0.41 4.20
CA LEU A 194 16.83 0.36 3.07
C LEU A 194 15.73 1.15 2.34
N GLU A 195 14.54 0.57 2.15
CA GLU A 195 13.42 1.29 1.54
C GLU A 195 12.93 2.44 2.42
N VAL A 196 12.86 2.26 3.74
CA VAL A 196 12.54 3.36 4.69
C VAL A 196 13.59 4.47 4.62
N LEU A 197 14.87 4.12 4.52
CA LEU A 197 15.96 5.10 4.44
C LEU A 197 15.95 5.88 3.12
N LYS A 198 15.53 5.28 2.01
CA LYS A 198 15.33 5.99 0.73
C LYS A 198 14.28 7.10 0.88
N GLY A 199 13.14 6.78 1.50
CA GLY A 199 12.04 7.72 1.74
C GLY A 199 12.14 8.49 3.06
N LEU A 200 13.29 8.54 3.75
CA LEU A 200 13.40 9.04 5.12
C LEU A 200 12.84 10.46 5.31
N GLY A 201 13.03 11.33 4.32
CA GLY A 201 12.53 12.71 4.37
C GLY A 201 11.05 12.87 4.03
N THR A 202 10.39 11.83 3.53
CA THR A 202 9.04 11.92 2.93
C THR A 202 8.06 10.86 3.42
N TYR A 203 8.54 9.73 3.99
CA TYR A 203 7.70 8.59 4.39
C TYR A 203 6.53 9.01 5.31
N HIS A 204 6.75 10.02 6.16
CA HIS A 204 5.73 10.54 7.07
C HIS A 204 4.57 11.21 6.32
N LYS A 205 4.80 11.75 5.11
CA LYS A 205 3.77 12.41 4.30
C LYS A 205 2.69 11.43 3.86
N GLY A 206 3.07 10.23 3.35
CA GLY A 206 2.12 9.20 2.96
C GLY A 206 1.31 8.65 4.12
N TYR A 207 1.93 8.44 5.28
CA TYR A 207 1.20 8.05 6.49
C TYR A 207 0.20 9.12 6.93
N ARG A 208 0.62 10.40 6.95
CA ARG A 208 -0.28 11.50 7.33
C ARG A 208 -1.45 11.61 6.36
N ALA A 209 -1.22 11.45 5.06
CA ALA A 209 -2.29 11.43 4.07
C ALA A 209 -3.33 10.34 4.41
N ALA A 210 -2.89 9.12 4.73
CA ALA A 210 -3.79 8.03 5.11
C ALA A 210 -4.50 8.29 6.44
N PHE A 211 -3.80 8.78 7.48
CA PHE A 211 -4.40 9.04 8.80
C PHE A 211 -5.42 10.20 8.79
N THR A 212 -5.25 11.19 7.90
CA THR A 212 -6.22 12.29 7.74
C THR A 212 -7.35 11.95 6.78
N HIS A 213 -7.24 10.87 6.01
CA HIS A 213 -8.24 10.47 5.04
C HIS A 213 -9.48 9.87 5.71
N ASN A 214 -10.65 10.44 5.46
CA ASN A 214 -11.91 9.98 6.07
C ASN A 214 -12.56 8.87 5.26
N MET A 215 -12.09 7.64 5.43
CA MET A 215 -12.62 6.46 4.73
C MET A 215 -14.13 6.26 4.96
N THR A 216 -14.64 6.59 6.14
CA THR A 216 -16.08 6.44 6.45
C THR A 216 -16.96 7.30 5.54
N GLU A 217 -16.50 8.49 5.17
CA GLU A 217 -17.21 9.36 4.24
C GLU A 217 -16.95 9.01 2.77
N ARG A 218 -15.77 8.45 2.48
CA ARG A 218 -15.33 8.20 1.09
C ARG A 218 -15.81 6.87 0.54
N LEU A 219 -15.76 5.78 1.32
CA LEU A 219 -16.14 4.44 0.86
C LEU A 219 -17.56 4.34 0.28
N PRO A 220 -18.59 5.02 0.83
CA PRO A 220 -19.94 5.03 0.23
C PRO A 220 -20.02 5.63 -1.17
N MET A 221 -19.00 6.38 -1.60
CA MET A 221 -18.95 7.02 -2.93
C MET A 221 -18.35 6.11 -4.02
N LEU A 222 -17.87 4.92 -3.65
CA LEU A 222 -17.33 3.95 -4.61
C LEU A 222 -18.46 3.36 -5.46
N GLU A 223 -18.35 3.51 -6.78
CA GLU A 223 -19.30 2.96 -7.75
C GLU A 223 -18.76 1.65 -8.38
N VAL A 224 -17.44 1.46 -8.39
CA VAL A 224 -16.78 0.30 -8.98
C VAL A 224 -16.90 -0.94 -8.11
N GLU A 225 -16.98 -2.12 -8.73
CA GLU A 225 -16.99 -3.39 -8.00
C GLU A 225 -15.70 -3.54 -7.20
N THR A 226 -15.83 -3.74 -5.88
CA THR A 226 -14.71 -3.68 -4.94
C THR A 226 -14.60 -4.95 -4.10
N LEU A 227 -13.41 -5.55 -4.04
CA LEU A 227 -13.06 -6.60 -3.09
C LEU A 227 -12.40 -5.97 -1.85
N CYS A 228 -13.06 -6.10 -0.70
CA CYS A 228 -12.49 -5.72 0.59
C CYS A 228 -11.88 -6.95 1.26
N GLY A 229 -10.59 -6.92 1.52
CA GLY A 229 -9.90 -8.05 2.14
C GLY A 229 -8.80 -7.64 3.09
N ALA A 230 -8.36 -8.58 3.91
CA ALA A 230 -7.14 -8.50 4.69
C ALA A 230 -6.67 -9.92 5.04
N SER A 231 -5.38 -10.08 5.32
CA SER A 231 -4.85 -11.33 5.84
C SER A 231 -5.33 -11.58 7.28
N GLU A 232 -5.42 -12.83 7.68
CA GLU A 232 -5.87 -13.23 9.03
C GLU A 232 -5.04 -12.61 10.15
N ASP A 233 -3.75 -12.40 9.89
CA ASP A 233 -2.77 -11.79 10.79
C ASP A 233 -2.56 -10.28 10.58
N ASP A 234 -3.32 -9.65 9.67
CA ASP A 234 -3.24 -8.21 9.41
C ASP A 234 -3.81 -7.41 10.59
N PRO A 235 -3.07 -6.42 11.12
CA PRO A 235 -3.57 -5.58 12.21
C PRO A 235 -4.78 -4.71 11.82
N LEU A 236 -5.03 -4.52 10.52
CA LEU A 236 -6.14 -3.73 9.99
C LEU A 236 -7.36 -4.59 9.59
N LYS A 237 -7.33 -5.90 9.84
CA LYS A 237 -8.42 -6.81 9.45
C LYS A 237 -9.80 -6.42 9.96
N SER A 238 -9.87 -5.76 11.12
CA SER A 238 -11.15 -5.27 11.67
C SER A 238 -11.82 -4.19 10.82
N GLY A 239 -11.06 -3.48 10.00
CA GLY A 239 -11.59 -2.47 9.09
C GLY A 239 -12.36 -3.05 7.89
N VAL A 240 -12.11 -4.32 7.57
CA VAL A 240 -12.74 -4.98 6.39
C VAL A 240 -14.25 -5.07 6.54
N ASP A 241 -14.77 -5.43 7.72
CA ASP A 241 -16.20 -5.52 7.95
C ASP A 241 -16.88 -4.16 7.83
N ILE A 242 -16.27 -3.13 8.40
CA ILE A 242 -16.78 -1.75 8.32
C ILE A 242 -16.78 -1.27 6.87
N ALA A 243 -15.69 -1.51 6.13
CA ALA A 243 -15.59 -1.11 4.74
C ALA A 243 -16.61 -1.85 3.86
N PHE A 244 -16.78 -3.15 4.06
CA PHE A 244 -17.76 -3.95 3.34
C PHE A 244 -19.19 -3.41 3.53
N ASP A 245 -19.56 -3.01 4.74
CA ASP A 245 -20.89 -2.46 5.04
C ASP A 245 -21.11 -1.05 4.42
N LEU A 246 -20.03 -0.31 4.16
CA LEU A 246 -20.09 1.05 3.61
C LEU A 246 -20.07 1.09 2.08
N ILE A 247 -19.45 0.13 1.41
CA ILE A 247 -19.27 0.15 -0.05
C ILE A 247 -20.47 -0.50 -0.74
N PRO A 248 -21.17 0.20 -1.67
CA PRO A 248 -22.40 -0.30 -2.29
C PRO A 248 -22.21 -1.62 -3.06
N ASN A 249 -21.09 -1.79 -3.76
CA ASN A 249 -20.79 -2.94 -4.63
C ASN A 249 -19.58 -3.74 -4.11
N ALA A 250 -19.58 -4.08 -2.81
CA ALA A 250 -18.48 -4.80 -2.19
C ALA A 250 -18.65 -6.31 -2.23
N LYS A 251 -17.53 -7.00 -2.38
CA LYS A 251 -17.32 -8.39 -1.96
C LYS A 251 -16.32 -8.41 -0.81
N LYS A 252 -16.42 -9.39 0.08
CA LYS A 252 -15.52 -9.53 1.23
C LYS A 252 -14.68 -10.79 1.10
N ALA A 253 -13.39 -10.68 1.46
CA ALA A 253 -12.46 -11.80 1.52
C ALA A 253 -11.64 -11.78 2.82
N THR A 254 -11.27 -12.96 3.29
CA THR A 254 -10.21 -13.14 4.28
C THR A 254 -9.07 -13.85 3.58
N PHE A 255 -7.93 -13.19 3.45
CA PHE A 255 -6.75 -13.77 2.85
C PHE A 255 -6.00 -14.63 3.87
N PRO A 256 -5.35 -15.72 3.46
CA PRO A 256 -4.49 -16.50 4.35
C PRO A 256 -3.41 -15.61 4.98
N GLY A 257 -3.01 -15.93 6.21
CA GLY A 257 -1.88 -15.30 6.87
C GLY A 257 -0.55 -15.59 6.17
N GLU A 258 0.45 -14.74 6.38
CA GLU A 258 1.76 -14.83 5.71
C GLU A 258 2.52 -16.12 6.04
N ALA A 259 2.28 -16.71 7.22
CA ALA A 259 2.91 -17.97 7.66
C ALA A 259 2.26 -19.23 7.07
N VAL A 260 1.12 -19.09 6.37
CA VAL A 260 0.41 -20.25 5.80
C VAL A 260 1.12 -20.72 4.53
N SER A 261 1.44 -22.02 4.48
CA SER A 261 1.98 -22.63 3.26
C SER A 261 1.04 -22.37 2.08
N ASP A 262 1.59 -21.90 0.95
CA ASP A 262 0.83 -21.48 -0.23
C ASP A 262 -0.17 -20.32 0.00
N GLY A 263 -0.10 -19.65 1.15
CA GLY A 263 -0.99 -18.54 1.49
C GLY A 263 -0.97 -17.41 0.47
N LEU A 264 0.22 -17.01 0.03
CA LEU A 264 0.39 -15.99 -1.00
C LEU A 264 -0.25 -16.38 -2.34
N LYS A 265 -0.05 -17.64 -2.77
CA LYS A 265 -0.67 -18.17 -3.98
C LYS A 265 -2.19 -18.17 -3.87
N THR A 266 -2.73 -18.63 -2.73
CA THR A 266 -4.18 -18.63 -2.47
C THR A 266 -4.73 -17.21 -2.51
N LYS A 267 -4.04 -16.22 -1.90
CA LYS A 267 -4.41 -14.80 -1.99
C LYS A 267 -4.44 -14.31 -3.44
N ALA A 268 -3.41 -14.63 -4.22
CA ALA A 268 -3.34 -14.27 -5.62
C ALA A 268 -4.49 -14.90 -6.45
N ASP A 269 -4.79 -16.18 -6.23
CA ASP A 269 -5.92 -16.87 -6.88
C ASP A 269 -7.26 -16.21 -6.51
N MET A 270 -7.50 -15.85 -5.25
CA MET A 270 -8.70 -15.13 -4.82
C MET A 270 -8.84 -13.76 -5.49
N ILE A 271 -7.75 -13.01 -5.59
CA ILE A 271 -7.72 -11.72 -6.27
C ILE A 271 -8.02 -11.90 -7.75
N LYS A 272 -7.35 -12.85 -8.41
CA LYS A 272 -7.56 -13.16 -9.81
C LYS A 272 -9.02 -13.53 -10.08
N ASP A 273 -9.58 -14.46 -9.33
CA ASP A 273 -10.96 -14.93 -9.52
C ASP A 273 -11.98 -13.79 -9.35
N PHE A 274 -11.71 -12.84 -8.47
CA PHE A 274 -12.53 -11.63 -8.36
C PHE A 274 -12.38 -10.71 -9.57
N LEU A 275 -11.17 -10.47 -10.05
CA LEU A 275 -10.91 -9.55 -11.15
C LEU A 275 -11.47 -10.09 -12.49
N GLU A 276 -11.40 -11.40 -12.69
CA GLU A 276 -11.86 -12.06 -13.93
C GLU A 276 -13.37 -12.43 -13.90
N SER A 277 -14.09 -12.26 -12.77
CA SER A 277 -15.51 -12.64 -12.59
C SER A 277 -16.52 -11.79 -13.37
#